data_d2bf3a85718830a1eee28345400a257d
#
_entry.id   d2bf3a85718830a1eee28345400a257d
#
_cell.length_a   1.000
_cell.length_b   1.000
_cell.length_c   1.000
_cell.angle_alpha   90.00
_cell.angle_beta   90.00
_cell.angle_gamma   90.00
#
_symmetry.space_group_name_H-M   'P 1'
#
loop_
_entity.id
_entity.type
_entity.pdbx_description
1 polymer ?
#
loop_
_entity_poly.entity_id
_entity_poly.type
_entity_poly.pdbx_seq_one_letter_code
_entity_poly.pdbx_strand_id
1 'polypeptide(L)'
;EGIVGTGMLGSIIERDVIAAQAHAPEQADEAAADAYTVRTLTKMQKASAKHMLESLQQSAQLTLCQRVCVDKLLQLRSRMKQSGEALGMHTVTVNDLYCFAVARTLPDFPELNAVWSGDELHVYRSVNLGVAVDTENGLVVPVVRDAQALSLSALSEQSHALAQRCRTHTQNVQDLTGGTFS
;
A
#
# COMPACT_ATOMS: atom_id res chain seq x y z
N GLU A 1 5.26 1.37 -47.98
CA GLU A 1 5.93 0.30 -48.73
C GLU A 1 5.17 -0.99 -48.48
N GLY A 2 4.86 -1.72 -49.62
CA GLY A 2 3.98 -2.89 -49.54
C GLY A 2 4.71 -4.14 -49.02
N ILE A 3 4.01 -5.04 -48.35
CA ILE A 3 4.53 -6.34 -47.92
C ILE A 3 4.81 -7.20 -49.15
N VAL A 4 5.99 -7.75 -49.26
CA VAL A 4 6.34 -8.70 -50.33
C VAL A 4 5.87 -10.08 -49.95
N GLY A 5 4.95 -10.68 -50.72
CA GLY A 5 4.43 -12.02 -50.45
C GLY A 5 5.41 -13.11 -50.79
N THR A 6 5.62 -14.08 -49.90
CA THR A 6 6.45 -15.28 -50.12
C THR A 6 5.65 -16.55 -50.41
N GLY A 7 4.32 -16.44 -50.47
CA GLY A 7 3.41 -17.51 -50.82
C GLY A 7 3.40 -17.85 -52.29
N MET A 8 2.64 -18.92 -52.68
CA MET A 8 2.56 -19.39 -54.07
C MET A 8 2.00 -18.28 -54.98
N LEU A 9 2.66 -18.04 -56.11
CA LEU A 9 2.37 -16.95 -57.07
C LEU A 9 2.51 -15.52 -56.50
N GLY A 10 3.35 -15.35 -55.44
CA GLY A 10 3.58 -14.05 -54.82
C GLY A 10 2.48 -13.60 -53.88
N SER A 11 1.61 -14.51 -53.39
CA SER A 11 0.58 -14.20 -52.41
C SER A 11 1.18 -13.90 -51.03
N ILE A 12 0.62 -12.94 -50.33
CA ILE A 12 1.01 -12.59 -48.96
C ILE A 12 0.41 -13.67 -48.04
N ILE A 13 1.23 -14.31 -47.23
CA ILE A 13 0.82 -15.30 -46.25
C ILE A 13 1.06 -14.75 -44.84
N GLU A 14 0.46 -15.38 -43.83
CA GLU A 14 0.52 -14.94 -42.43
C GLU A 14 1.95 -14.66 -41.94
N ARG A 15 2.91 -15.48 -42.34
CA ARG A 15 4.34 -15.31 -41.99
C ARG A 15 4.93 -14.00 -42.53
N ASP A 16 4.48 -13.51 -43.68
CA ASP A 16 4.97 -12.26 -44.29
C ASP A 16 4.41 -11.05 -43.50
N VAL A 17 3.19 -11.16 -43.03
CA VAL A 17 2.58 -10.12 -42.16
C VAL A 17 3.28 -10.06 -40.81
N ILE A 18 3.54 -11.19 -40.17
CA ILE A 18 4.30 -11.28 -38.91
C ILE A 18 5.72 -10.72 -39.07
N ALA A 19 6.42 -11.09 -40.17
CA ALA A 19 7.75 -10.57 -40.46
C ALA A 19 7.74 -9.06 -40.72
N ALA A 20 6.75 -8.54 -41.41
CA ALA A 20 6.58 -7.11 -41.64
C ALA A 20 6.27 -6.33 -40.35
N GLN A 21 5.46 -6.91 -39.44
CA GLN A 21 5.21 -6.33 -38.11
C GLN A 21 6.48 -6.34 -37.22
N ALA A 22 7.30 -7.39 -37.31
CA ALA A 22 8.58 -7.46 -36.58
C ALA A 22 9.65 -6.51 -37.13
N HIS A 23 9.54 -6.07 -38.38
CA HIS A 23 10.45 -5.15 -39.06
C HIS A 23 9.84 -3.75 -39.28
N ALA A 24 8.59 -3.51 -38.82
CA ALA A 24 8.10 -2.14 -38.76
C ALA A 24 9.04 -1.39 -37.81
N PRO A 25 9.81 -0.39 -38.26
CA PRO A 25 10.52 0.45 -37.32
C PRO A 25 9.45 1.01 -36.40
N GLU A 26 9.65 0.81 -35.12
CA GLU A 26 8.94 1.57 -34.10
C GLU A 26 9.31 3.03 -34.41
N GLN A 27 8.56 3.66 -35.33
CA GLN A 27 8.60 5.09 -35.53
C GLN A 27 8.01 5.66 -34.24
N ALA A 28 8.84 5.68 -33.21
CA ALA A 28 8.66 6.60 -32.11
C ALA A 28 8.53 7.97 -32.79
N ASP A 29 7.34 8.51 -32.73
CA ASP A 29 6.98 9.82 -33.23
C ASP A 29 8.02 10.81 -32.66
N GLU A 30 9.03 11.22 -33.47
CA GLU A 30 10.04 12.19 -33.03
C GLU A 30 9.38 13.49 -32.56
N ALA A 31 8.17 13.80 -33.05
CA ALA A 31 7.34 14.88 -32.57
C ALA A 31 6.75 14.65 -31.15
N ALA A 32 6.67 13.39 -30.69
CA ALA A 32 6.22 13.06 -29.33
C ALA A 32 7.38 12.97 -28.33
N ALA A 33 8.62 12.96 -28.75
CA ALA A 33 9.79 12.86 -27.88
C ALA A 33 9.93 14.06 -26.92
N ASP A 34 9.43 15.23 -27.29
CA ASP A 34 9.37 16.42 -26.43
C ASP A 34 8.16 16.47 -25.50
N ALA A 35 7.16 15.56 -25.68
CA ALA A 35 5.91 15.60 -24.95
C ALA A 35 5.99 14.89 -23.57
N TYR A 36 6.96 14.02 -23.34
CA TYR A 36 7.10 13.28 -22.07
C TYR A 36 8.56 12.96 -21.75
N THR A 37 8.84 12.85 -20.45
CA THR A 37 10.15 12.41 -19.95
C THR A 37 10.05 10.97 -19.47
N VAL A 38 10.92 10.10 -19.97
CA VAL A 38 11.00 8.69 -19.52
C VAL A 38 11.74 8.64 -18.19
N ARG A 39 11.08 8.12 -17.13
CA ARG A 39 11.70 7.82 -15.84
C ARG A 39 11.60 6.33 -15.55
N THR A 40 12.71 5.71 -15.25
CA THR A 40 12.74 4.30 -14.82
C THR A 40 12.22 4.20 -13.38
N LEU A 41 11.24 3.32 -13.15
CA LEU A 41 10.72 3.04 -11.82
C LEU A 41 11.77 2.33 -10.95
N THR A 42 11.83 2.69 -9.68
CA THR A 42 12.67 2.01 -8.68
C THR A 42 12.18 0.58 -8.44
N LYS A 43 13.03 -0.27 -7.86
CA LYS A 43 12.65 -1.64 -7.48
C LYS A 43 11.45 -1.66 -6.52
N MET A 44 11.42 -0.72 -5.57
CA MET A 44 10.32 -0.57 -4.60
C MET A 44 9.01 -0.18 -5.29
N GLN A 45 9.04 0.81 -6.20
CA GLN A 45 7.85 1.21 -6.96
C GLN A 45 7.28 0.06 -7.80
N LYS A 46 8.15 -0.73 -8.45
CA LYS A 46 7.74 -1.91 -9.21
C LYS A 46 7.12 -2.98 -8.30
N ALA A 47 7.71 -3.23 -7.13
CA ALA A 47 7.18 -4.19 -6.16
C ALA A 47 5.82 -3.75 -5.61
N SER A 48 5.69 -2.49 -5.21
CA SER A 48 4.40 -1.91 -4.75
C SER A 48 3.32 -2.02 -5.81
N ALA A 49 3.61 -1.63 -7.05
CA ALA A 49 2.66 -1.72 -8.15
C ALA A 49 2.20 -3.17 -8.40
N LYS A 50 3.14 -4.12 -8.37
CA LYS A 50 2.84 -5.54 -8.51
C LYS A 50 1.92 -6.03 -7.39
N HIS A 51 2.24 -5.75 -6.12
CA HIS A 51 1.41 -6.18 -4.98
C HIS A 51 0.01 -5.58 -5.01
N MET A 52 -0.12 -4.31 -5.37
CA MET A 52 -1.44 -3.68 -5.49
C MET A 52 -2.26 -4.30 -6.61
N LEU A 53 -1.65 -4.58 -7.76
CA LEU A 53 -2.32 -5.24 -8.88
C LEU A 53 -2.76 -6.67 -8.51
N GLU A 54 -1.88 -7.46 -7.88
CA GLU A 54 -2.19 -8.79 -7.40
C GLU A 54 -3.34 -8.78 -6.38
N SER A 55 -3.34 -7.84 -5.44
CA SER A 55 -4.43 -7.66 -4.45
C SER A 55 -5.77 -7.40 -5.14
N LEU A 56 -5.81 -6.51 -6.14
CA LEU A 56 -7.03 -6.22 -6.89
C LEU A 56 -7.53 -7.42 -7.71
N GLN A 57 -6.63 -8.23 -8.23
CA GLN A 57 -6.99 -9.38 -9.07
C GLN A 57 -7.39 -10.63 -8.26
N GLN A 58 -6.86 -10.78 -7.04
CA GLN A 58 -7.03 -11.97 -6.21
C GLN A 58 -8.11 -11.82 -5.13
N SER A 59 -8.61 -10.60 -4.86
CA SER A 59 -9.62 -10.37 -3.84
C SER A 59 -10.86 -9.67 -4.38
N ALA A 60 -12.03 -10.07 -3.86
CA ALA A 60 -13.30 -9.37 -4.10
C ALA A 60 -13.36 -8.15 -3.17
N GLN A 61 -13.01 -6.97 -3.68
CA GLN A 61 -12.95 -5.75 -2.88
C GLN A 61 -14.32 -5.06 -2.80
N LEU A 62 -14.69 -4.64 -1.60
CA LEU A 62 -15.86 -3.80 -1.35
C LEU A 62 -15.44 -2.57 -0.54
N THR A 63 -15.83 -1.39 -1.01
CA THR A 63 -15.58 -0.14 -0.28
C THR A 63 -16.86 0.35 0.35
N LEU A 64 -16.84 0.54 1.67
CA LEU A 64 -17.92 1.13 2.45
C LEU A 64 -17.52 2.52 2.92
N CYS A 65 -18.41 3.50 2.76
CA CYS A 65 -18.18 4.88 3.19
C CYS A 65 -19.26 5.30 4.18
N GLN A 66 -18.84 5.85 5.34
CA GLN A 66 -19.74 6.41 6.33
C GLN A 66 -19.20 7.74 6.85
N ARG A 67 -20.10 8.70 7.11
CA ARG A 67 -19.75 9.96 7.78
C ARG A 67 -19.86 9.79 9.29
N VAL A 68 -18.83 10.21 10.02
CA VAL A 68 -18.78 10.17 11.50
C VAL A 68 -18.47 11.56 12.04
N CYS A 69 -19.11 11.92 13.16
CA CYS A 69 -18.78 13.14 13.89
C CYS A 69 -17.55 12.88 14.78
N VAL A 70 -16.49 13.65 14.58
CA VAL A 70 -15.21 13.50 15.29
C VAL A 70 -14.92 14.64 16.28
N ASP A 71 -15.90 15.51 16.57
CA ASP A 71 -15.70 16.70 17.42
C ASP A 71 -15.16 16.34 18.80
N LYS A 72 -15.74 15.30 19.44
CA LYS A 72 -15.27 14.81 20.75
C LYS A 72 -13.84 14.27 20.71
N LEU A 73 -13.47 13.59 19.63
CA LEU A 73 -12.11 13.08 19.42
C LEU A 73 -11.12 14.24 19.28
N LEU A 74 -11.46 15.26 18.49
CA LEU A 74 -10.62 16.45 18.33
C LEU A 74 -10.49 17.26 19.63
N GLN A 75 -11.57 17.39 20.42
CA GLN A 75 -11.52 17.99 21.76
C GLN A 75 -10.62 17.20 22.71
N LEU A 76 -10.70 15.87 22.69
CA LEU A 76 -9.82 15.00 23.47
C LEU A 76 -8.37 15.21 23.08
N ARG A 77 -8.07 15.20 21.77
CA ARG A 77 -6.72 15.46 21.25
C ARG A 77 -6.19 16.84 21.68
N SER A 78 -7.03 17.87 21.63
CA SER A 78 -6.65 19.22 22.08
C SER A 78 -6.26 19.25 23.57
N ARG A 79 -7.04 18.58 24.43
CA ARG A 79 -6.72 18.45 25.87
C ARG A 79 -5.42 17.66 26.08
N MET A 80 -5.20 16.59 25.34
CA MET A 80 -3.94 15.81 25.40
C MET A 80 -2.72 16.66 25.00
N LYS A 81 -2.86 17.49 23.96
CA LYS A 81 -1.79 18.40 23.53
C LYS A 81 -1.39 19.42 24.60
N GLN A 82 -2.35 19.81 25.44
CA GLN A 82 -2.13 20.76 26.54
C GLN A 82 -1.66 20.05 27.82
N SER A 83 -1.69 18.71 27.87
CA SER A 83 -1.19 17.96 29.01
C SER A 83 0.33 18.07 29.11
N GLY A 84 0.85 18.05 30.33
CA GLY A 84 2.30 18.09 30.54
C GLY A 84 3.05 16.89 29.96
N GLU A 85 4.33 17.07 29.68
CA GLU A 85 5.21 16.02 29.13
C GLU A 85 5.25 14.74 29.98
N ALA A 86 5.07 14.89 31.31
CA ALA A 86 5.08 13.76 32.25
C ALA A 86 4.00 12.69 31.93
N LEU A 87 2.92 13.05 31.26
CA LEU A 87 1.88 12.10 30.84
C LEU A 87 2.15 11.43 29.50
N GLY A 88 3.16 11.86 28.74
CA GLY A 88 3.48 11.31 27.42
C GLY A 88 2.38 11.42 26.36
N MET A 89 1.31 12.18 26.66
CA MET A 89 0.12 12.26 25.78
C MET A 89 0.17 13.43 24.78
N HIS A 90 1.08 14.37 24.97
CA HIS A 90 1.18 15.57 24.11
C HIS A 90 1.59 15.25 22.66
N THR A 91 2.31 14.15 22.46
CA THR A 91 2.77 13.67 21.14
C THR A 91 1.71 12.85 20.40
N VAL A 92 0.67 12.36 21.09
CA VAL A 92 -0.40 11.55 20.48
C VAL A 92 -1.11 12.34 19.38
N THR A 93 -1.18 11.78 18.19
CA THR A 93 -1.84 12.37 17.02
C THR A 93 -3.30 11.91 16.90
N VAL A 94 -4.06 12.53 16.00
CA VAL A 94 -5.41 12.06 15.64
C VAL A 94 -5.35 10.66 15.02
N ASN A 95 -4.31 10.39 14.22
CA ASN A 95 -4.11 9.08 13.62
C ASN A 95 -3.87 7.99 14.68
N ASP A 96 -3.09 8.29 15.74
CA ASP A 96 -2.87 7.33 16.83
C ASP A 96 -4.16 7.02 17.59
N LEU A 97 -5.02 8.03 17.80
CA LEU A 97 -6.35 7.83 18.41
C LEU A 97 -7.23 6.92 17.54
N TYR A 98 -7.18 7.12 16.21
CA TYR A 98 -7.89 6.28 15.27
C TYR A 98 -7.36 4.85 15.27
N CYS A 99 -6.05 4.67 15.14
CA CYS A 99 -5.39 3.37 15.19
C CYS A 99 -5.68 2.63 16.51
N PHE A 100 -5.67 3.34 17.63
CA PHE A 100 -6.00 2.78 18.93
C PHE A 100 -7.45 2.30 19.00
N ALA A 101 -8.40 3.09 18.50
CA ALA A 101 -9.81 2.71 18.43
C ALA A 101 -10.01 1.46 17.58
N VAL A 102 -9.39 1.40 16.39
CA VAL A 102 -9.43 0.24 15.50
C VAL A 102 -8.85 -1.00 16.19
N ALA A 103 -7.65 -0.89 16.77
CA ALA A 103 -7.00 -2.01 17.46
C ALA A 103 -7.83 -2.57 18.62
N ARG A 104 -8.60 -1.71 19.33
CA ARG A 104 -9.49 -2.10 20.43
C ARG A 104 -10.81 -2.70 19.96
N THR A 105 -11.26 -2.33 18.77
CA THR A 105 -12.53 -2.81 18.21
C THR A 105 -12.39 -4.13 17.47
N LEU A 106 -11.26 -4.37 16.78
CA LEU A 106 -11.06 -5.58 15.97
C LEU A 106 -11.25 -6.91 16.72
N PRO A 107 -10.88 -7.07 18.01
CA PRO A 107 -11.15 -8.30 18.75
C PRO A 107 -12.65 -8.68 18.84
N ASP A 108 -13.55 -7.70 18.78
CA ASP A 108 -15.00 -7.92 18.76
C ASP A 108 -15.51 -8.33 17.38
N PHE A 109 -14.68 -8.19 16.34
CA PHE A 109 -14.99 -8.52 14.94
C PHE A 109 -13.88 -9.38 14.35
N PRO A 110 -13.68 -10.62 14.82
CA PRO A 110 -12.53 -11.46 14.44
C PRO A 110 -12.42 -11.72 12.94
N GLU A 111 -13.54 -11.80 12.21
CA GLU A 111 -13.56 -12.00 10.77
C GLU A 111 -12.96 -10.82 9.98
N LEU A 112 -12.90 -9.63 10.57
CA LEU A 112 -12.22 -8.46 9.98
C LEU A 112 -10.71 -8.50 10.21
N ASN A 113 -10.23 -9.27 11.20
CA ASN A 113 -8.81 -9.48 11.47
C ASN A 113 -8.34 -10.82 10.88
N ALA A 114 -8.54 -10.98 9.59
CA ALA A 114 -8.35 -12.24 8.90
C ALA A 114 -7.72 -12.05 7.50
N VAL A 115 -7.07 -13.07 7.00
CA VAL A 115 -6.51 -13.15 5.65
C VAL A 115 -7.16 -14.31 4.91
N TRP A 116 -7.66 -14.03 3.72
CA TRP A 116 -8.18 -15.05 2.83
C TRP A 116 -7.02 -15.73 2.08
N SER A 117 -6.96 -17.06 2.15
CA SER A 117 -5.94 -17.87 1.49
C SER A 117 -6.58 -19.08 0.81
N GLY A 118 -6.75 -19.00 -0.49
CA GLY A 118 -7.45 -20.04 -1.27
C GLY A 118 -8.91 -20.20 -0.81
N ASP A 119 -9.25 -21.38 -0.27
CA ASP A 119 -10.59 -21.68 0.24
C ASP A 119 -10.71 -21.49 1.77
N GLU A 120 -9.68 -20.94 2.41
CA GLU A 120 -9.61 -20.80 3.87
C GLU A 120 -9.56 -19.32 4.28
N LEU A 121 -10.17 -19.02 5.43
CA LEU A 121 -10.06 -17.74 6.13
C LEU A 121 -9.19 -17.92 7.37
N HIS A 122 -8.00 -17.33 7.36
CA HIS A 122 -7.09 -17.37 8.50
C HIS A 122 -7.42 -16.21 9.44
N VAL A 123 -8.15 -16.50 10.50
CA VAL A 123 -8.58 -15.52 11.52
C VAL A 123 -7.51 -15.40 12.59
N TYR A 124 -6.97 -14.20 12.80
CA TYR A 124 -5.90 -13.95 13.76
C TYR A 124 -6.46 -13.48 15.10
N ARG A 125 -5.85 -13.96 16.19
CA ARG A 125 -6.19 -13.56 17.57
C ARG A 125 -5.54 -12.24 17.96
N SER A 126 -4.31 -12.02 17.50
CA SER A 126 -3.57 -10.77 17.72
C SER A 126 -3.84 -9.79 16.60
N VAL A 127 -3.98 -8.51 16.94
CA VAL A 127 -4.10 -7.41 15.97
C VAL A 127 -2.70 -6.85 15.70
N ASN A 128 -2.16 -7.19 14.54
CA ASN A 128 -0.93 -6.61 14.03
C ASN A 128 -1.30 -5.52 13.02
N LEU A 129 -1.29 -4.27 13.48
CA LEU A 129 -1.83 -3.14 12.73
C LEU A 129 -0.78 -2.52 11.81
N GLY A 130 -1.01 -2.62 10.50
CA GLY A 130 -0.24 -1.91 9.49
C GLY A 130 -0.64 -0.44 9.44
N VAL A 131 0.34 0.46 9.46
CA VAL A 131 0.12 1.90 9.35
C VAL A 131 0.89 2.43 8.16
N ALA A 132 0.17 2.93 7.16
CA ALA A 132 0.80 3.44 5.94
C ALA A 132 1.67 4.69 6.22
N VAL A 133 2.90 4.67 5.76
CA VAL A 133 3.89 5.75 5.88
C VAL A 133 4.39 6.13 4.50
N ASP A 134 4.23 7.40 4.16
CA ASP A 134 4.81 7.97 2.95
C ASP A 134 6.30 8.24 3.16
N THR A 135 7.12 7.83 2.17
CA THR A 135 8.56 8.03 2.15
C THR A 135 9.01 8.52 0.77
N GLU A 136 10.20 9.09 0.68
CA GLU A 136 10.77 9.55 -0.60
C GLU A 136 10.83 8.45 -1.68
N ASN A 137 10.91 7.19 -1.27
CA ASN A 137 10.98 6.05 -2.18
C ASN A 137 9.63 5.38 -2.46
N GLY A 138 8.54 5.87 -1.87
CA GLY A 138 7.18 5.35 -2.01
C GLY A 138 6.54 4.97 -0.68
N LEU A 139 5.35 4.40 -0.76
CA LEU A 139 4.54 4.00 0.39
C LEU A 139 5.09 2.72 1.02
N VAL A 140 5.24 2.74 2.35
CA VAL A 140 5.65 1.59 3.17
C VAL A 140 4.62 1.40 4.28
N VAL A 141 4.35 0.16 4.67
CA VAL A 141 3.34 -0.15 5.69
C VAL A 141 4.01 -0.93 6.84
N PRO A 142 4.66 -0.22 7.79
CA PRO A 142 5.17 -0.86 9.01
C PRO A 142 4.04 -1.36 9.90
N VAL A 143 4.35 -2.39 10.71
CA VAL A 143 3.39 -3.14 11.50
C VAL A 143 3.61 -2.95 12.99
N VAL A 144 2.64 -2.38 13.69
CA VAL A 144 2.57 -2.35 15.16
C VAL A 144 1.98 -3.68 15.62
N ARG A 145 2.80 -4.48 16.33
CA ARG A 145 2.40 -5.81 16.79
C ARG A 145 1.58 -5.75 18.06
N ASP A 146 0.65 -6.70 18.20
CA ASP A 146 -0.23 -6.85 19.37
C ASP A 146 -0.89 -5.52 19.80
N ALA A 147 -1.29 -4.73 18.81
CA ALA A 147 -1.79 -3.36 19.00
C ALA A 147 -2.99 -3.30 19.97
N GLN A 148 -3.80 -4.37 20.06
CA GLN A 148 -4.93 -4.48 20.97
C GLN A 148 -4.50 -4.51 22.45
N ALA A 149 -3.28 -4.92 22.75
CA ALA A 149 -2.76 -5.01 24.12
C ALA A 149 -2.04 -3.73 24.58
N LEU A 150 -1.68 -2.84 23.65
CA LEU A 150 -0.92 -1.64 23.94
C LEU A 150 -1.78 -0.55 24.60
N SER A 151 -1.16 0.26 25.47
CA SER A 151 -1.75 1.55 25.85
C SER A 151 -1.70 2.54 24.69
N LEU A 152 -2.49 3.60 24.76
CA LEU A 152 -2.48 4.64 23.72
C LEU A 152 -1.10 5.30 23.57
N SER A 153 -0.39 5.57 24.67
CA SER A 153 0.96 6.13 24.63
C SER A 153 1.96 5.15 23.99
N ALA A 154 1.90 3.88 24.37
CA ALA A 154 2.80 2.85 23.83
C ALA A 154 2.54 2.62 22.32
N LEU A 155 1.28 2.61 21.89
CA LEU A 155 0.94 2.50 20.47
C LEU A 155 1.45 3.71 19.68
N SER A 156 1.24 4.93 20.18
CA SER A 156 1.72 6.17 19.57
C SER A 156 3.25 6.17 19.44
N GLU A 157 3.96 5.83 20.53
CA GLU A 157 5.42 5.76 20.55
C GLU A 157 5.96 4.74 19.53
N GLN A 158 5.42 3.52 19.51
CA GLN A 158 5.84 2.48 18.56
C GLN A 158 5.53 2.88 17.12
N SER A 159 4.35 3.43 16.84
CA SER A 159 3.95 3.90 15.52
C SER A 159 4.88 4.99 15.01
N HIS A 160 5.21 5.98 15.85
CA HIS A 160 6.12 7.06 15.50
C HIS A 160 7.56 6.56 15.28
N ALA A 161 8.04 5.64 16.13
CA ALA A 161 9.37 5.06 15.98
C ALA A 161 9.48 4.24 14.68
N LEU A 162 8.44 3.45 14.33
CA LEU A 162 8.35 2.71 13.08
C LEU A 162 8.33 3.66 11.88
N ALA A 163 7.50 4.70 11.91
CA ALA A 163 7.41 5.70 10.86
C ALA A 163 8.76 6.42 10.64
N GLN A 164 9.46 6.76 11.73
CA GLN A 164 10.79 7.36 11.64
C GLN A 164 11.80 6.42 11.00
N ARG A 165 11.83 5.14 11.39
CA ARG A 165 12.70 4.14 10.76
C ARG A 165 12.42 3.99 9.26
N CYS A 166 11.16 4.01 8.85
CA CYS A 166 10.79 3.95 7.44
C CYS A 166 11.28 5.17 6.66
N ARG A 167 11.16 6.38 7.22
CA ARG A 167 11.64 7.61 6.57
C ARG A 167 13.17 7.69 6.47
N THR A 168 13.88 7.12 7.44
CA THR A 168 15.36 7.07 7.46
C THR A 168 15.94 5.82 6.82
N HIS A 169 15.09 4.95 6.23
CA HIS A 169 15.48 3.69 5.58
C HIS A 169 16.25 2.72 6.49
N THR A 170 15.94 2.74 7.80
CA THR A 170 16.55 1.87 8.83
C THR A 170 15.60 0.78 9.33
N GLN A 171 14.43 0.63 8.70
CA GLN A 171 13.46 -0.41 9.03
C GLN A 171 13.98 -1.81 8.68
N ASN A 172 13.62 -2.79 9.50
CA ASN A 172 13.90 -4.20 9.25
C ASN A 172 12.77 -4.84 8.44
N VAL A 173 13.05 -6.00 7.83
CA VAL A 173 12.02 -6.81 7.13
C VAL A 173 10.88 -7.19 8.10
N GLN A 174 11.21 -7.49 9.35
CA GLN A 174 10.23 -7.82 10.38
C GLN A 174 9.28 -6.65 10.70
N ASP A 175 9.72 -5.41 10.53
CA ASP A 175 8.86 -4.23 10.72
C ASP A 175 7.77 -4.13 9.64
N LEU A 176 7.92 -4.79 8.49
CA LEU A 176 7.06 -4.68 7.32
C LEU A 176 6.23 -5.95 7.04
N THR A 177 6.34 -6.97 7.88
CA THR A 177 5.69 -8.26 7.64
C THR A 177 4.78 -8.67 8.80
N GLY A 178 3.83 -9.56 8.54
CA GLY A 178 2.96 -10.13 9.55
C GLY A 178 1.84 -9.19 10.02
N GLY A 179 1.49 -8.17 9.23
CA GLY A 179 0.27 -7.37 9.44
C GLY A 179 -0.97 -8.23 9.24
N THR A 180 -1.99 -8.02 10.08
CA THR A 180 -3.27 -8.72 9.99
C THR A 180 -4.41 -7.78 9.60
N PHE A 181 -4.21 -6.47 9.77
CA PHE A 181 -5.12 -5.40 9.40
C PHE A 181 -4.34 -4.13 9.07
N SER A 182 -4.84 -3.30 8.14
CA SER A 182 -4.20 -2.02 7.77
C SER A 182 -5.22 -0.97 7.33
#